data_8f2f4b72495492af6958eb1964c7a3b7
#
_entry.id   8f2f4b72495492af6958eb1964c7a3b7
#
_cell.length_a   1.000
_cell.length_b   1.000
_cell.length_c   1.000
_cell.angle_alpha   90.00
_cell.angle_beta   90.00
_cell.angle_gamma   90.00
#
_symmetry.space_group_name_H-M   'P 1'
#
loop_
_entity.id
_entity.type
_entity.pdbx_description
1 polymer ?
#
loop_
_entity_poly.entity_id
_entity_poly.type
_entity_poly.pdbx_seq_one_letter_code
_entity_poly.pdbx_strand_id
1 'polypeptide(L)'
;IKHLELLEVPGMDRSKILISVRHTSMSGESLSDRLRQNYHIELEMAALTYVCAITTVADGEDELKRFGQALLAIDADLGTEESKVQEKSRWLLSQQDRVISTEQVISMGQAQEQPSMWMSLYEAEGSISAGFVTPYPPGIPVLTPGERVSRAII
;
A
#
# COMPACT_ATOMS: atom_id res chain seq x y z
N ILE A 1 3.92 -11.61 19.04
CA ILE A 1 3.57 -10.28 18.51
C ILE A 1 2.75 -9.57 19.57
N LYS A 2 3.12 -8.33 19.95
CA LYS A 2 2.44 -7.52 20.98
C LYS A 2 1.80 -6.25 20.40
N HIS A 3 2.40 -5.69 19.38
CA HIS A 3 2.05 -4.41 18.78
C HIS A 3 1.54 -4.59 17.34
N LEU A 4 2.18 -5.46 16.58
CA LEU A 4 1.66 -5.92 15.29
C LEU A 4 0.50 -6.90 15.52
N GLU A 5 -0.41 -7.01 14.56
CA GLU A 5 -1.56 -7.91 14.66
C GLU A 5 -1.68 -8.75 13.39
N LEU A 6 -1.70 -10.07 13.54
CA LEU A 6 -2.04 -10.99 12.45
C LEU A 6 -3.56 -10.97 12.27
N LEU A 7 -4.02 -10.54 11.11
CA LEU A 7 -5.46 -10.49 10.80
C LEU A 7 -5.92 -11.82 10.23
N GLU A 8 -6.88 -12.44 10.90
CA GLU A 8 -7.54 -13.67 10.47
C GLU A 8 -9.06 -13.46 10.40
N VAL A 9 -9.64 -13.77 9.24
CA VAL A 9 -11.09 -13.70 9.04
C VAL A 9 -11.61 -15.04 8.50
N PRO A 10 -12.84 -15.45 8.84
CA PRO A 10 -13.43 -16.66 8.32
C PRO A 10 -13.48 -16.65 6.77
N GLY A 11 -13.02 -17.72 6.14
CA GLY A 11 -13.00 -17.84 4.67
C GLY A 11 -11.83 -17.14 3.98
N MET A 12 -10.89 -16.59 4.72
CA MET A 12 -9.68 -15.97 4.16
C MET A 12 -8.82 -17.00 3.43
N ASP A 13 -8.24 -16.56 2.32
CA ASP A 13 -7.21 -17.31 1.60
C ASP A 13 -5.95 -17.42 2.47
N ARG A 14 -5.60 -18.65 2.85
CA ARG A 14 -4.45 -18.92 3.73
C ARG A 14 -3.09 -18.67 3.10
N SER A 15 -3.01 -18.52 1.78
CA SER A 15 -1.78 -18.08 1.11
C SER A 15 -1.47 -16.61 1.35
N LYS A 16 -2.43 -15.84 1.87
CA LYS A 16 -2.29 -14.41 2.17
C LYS A 16 -2.16 -14.19 3.66
N ILE A 17 -1.06 -13.54 4.05
CA ILE A 17 -0.76 -13.19 5.43
C ILE A 17 -0.93 -11.69 5.57
N LEU A 18 -1.95 -11.26 6.33
CA LEU A 18 -2.24 -9.85 6.58
C LEU A 18 -1.72 -9.44 7.96
N ILE A 19 -0.85 -8.45 8.01
CA ILE A 19 -0.30 -7.89 9.25
C ILE A 19 -0.76 -6.45 9.41
N SER A 20 -1.53 -6.19 10.44
CA SER A 20 -1.99 -4.86 10.81
C SER A 20 -0.93 -4.14 11.65
N VAL A 21 -0.74 -2.86 11.35
CA VAL A 21 0.12 -1.92 12.10
C VAL A 21 -0.70 -0.86 12.84
N ARG A 22 -2.03 -1.02 12.90
CA ARG A 22 -2.97 0.01 13.43
C ARG A 22 -2.65 0.47 14.84
N HIS A 23 -2.10 -0.40 15.66
CA HIS A 23 -1.79 -0.12 17.05
C HIS A 23 -0.32 0.23 17.27
N THR A 24 0.37 0.67 16.21
CA THR A 24 1.78 1.04 16.25
C THR A 24 2.00 2.47 15.75
N SER A 25 3.20 3.01 15.95
CA SER A 25 3.65 4.27 15.34
C SER A 25 4.09 4.13 13.89
N MET A 26 4.12 2.90 13.35
CA MET A 26 4.61 2.54 12.02
C MET A 26 3.45 2.51 11.01
N SER A 27 3.72 2.91 9.76
CA SER A 27 2.81 2.64 8.63
C SER A 27 3.15 1.28 8.01
N GLY A 28 2.21 0.69 7.25
CA GLY A 28 2.48 -0.53 6.51
C GLY A 28 3.61 -0.35 5.49
N GLU A 29 3.71 0.82 4.86
CA GLU A 29 4.83 1.15 3.97
C GLU A 29 6.17 1.11 4.71
N SER A 30 6.24 1.71 5.90
CA SER A 30 7.45 1.67 6.73
C SER A 30 7.81 0.25 7.18
N LEU A 31 6.80 -0.59 7.47
CA LEU A 31 7.01 -2.01 7.78
C LEU A 31 7.55 -2.77 6.56
N SER A 32 6.97 -2.54 5.38
CA SER A 32 7.42 -3.13 4.12
C SER A 32 8.86 -2.76 3.80
N ASP A 33 9.20 -1.46 3.89
CA ASP A 33 10.56 -0.98 3.66
C ASP A 33 11.56 -1.60 4.63
N ARG A 34 11.20 -1.73 5.91
CA ARG A 34 12.04 -2.33 6.93
C ARG A 34 12.27 -3.83 6.67
N LEU A 35 11.23 -4.56 6.27
CA LEU A 35 11.34 -5.97 5.90
C LEU A 35 12.23 -6.16 4.67
N ARG A 36 12.08 -5.33 3.65
CA ARG A 36 12.88 -5.36 2.43
C ARG A 36 14.35 -5.05 2.70
N GLN A 37 14.64 -3.95 3.40
CA GLN A 37 16.01 -3.46 3.59
C GLN A 37 16.82 -4.30 4.58
N ASN A 38 16.19 -4.72 5.68
CA ASN A 38 16.94 -5.36 6.78
C ASN A 38 16.84 -6.89 6.74
N TYR A 39 15.79 -7.44 6.12
CA TYR A 39 15.53 -8.89 6.14
C TYR A 39 15.44 -9.50 4.74
N HIS A 40 15.54 -8.69 3.67
CA HIS A 40 15.39 -9.12 2.28
C HIS A 40 14.10 -9.90 2.02
N ILE A 41 13.00 -9.39 2.58
CA ILE A 41 11.65 -9.93 2.43
C ILE A 41 10.82 -8.89 1.69
N GLU A 42 10.32 -9.28 0.51
CA GLU A 42 9.43 -8.46 -0.31
C GLU A 42 7.98 -8.83 -0.01
N LEU A 43 7.10 -7.84 0.07
CA LEU A 43 5.68 -8.03 0.30
C LEU A 43 4.89 -7.75 -0.98
N GLU A 44 3.73 -8.37 -1.11
CA GLU A 44 2.81 -8.12 -2.23
C GLU A 44 2.22 -6.72 -2.19
N MET A 45 1.86 -6.25 -1.00
CA MET A 45 1.19 -4.97 -0.84
C MET A 45 1.50 -4.36 0.51
N ALA A 46 1.69 -3.04 0.51
CA ALA A 46 1.73 -2.22 1.71
C ALA A 46 0.67 -1.12 1.62
N ALA A 47 -0.25 -1.09 2.57
CA ALA A 47 -1.21 -0.03 2.77
C ALA A 47 -0.83 0.77 4.02
N LEU A 48 -1.53 1.87 4.27
CA LEU A 48 -1.24 2.74 5.39
C LEU A 48 -1.26 2.02 6.76
N THR A 49 -2.21 1.10 6.96
CA THR A 49 -2.48 0.45 8.25
C THR A 49 -2.23 -1.05 8.27
N TYR A 50 -1.84 -1.66 7.16
CA TYR A 50 -1.54 -3.08 7.08
C TYR A 50 -0.61 -3.39 5.92
N VAL A 51 -0.04 -4.58 5.95
CA VAL A 51 0.70 -5.18 4.82
C VAL A 51 0.12 -6.54 4.48
N CYS A 52 0.32 -6.97 3.24
CA CYS A 52 -0.04 -8.29 2.75
C CYS A 52 1.21 -8.99 2.21
N ALA A 53 1.52 -10.17 2.76
CA ALA A 53 2.43 -11.12 2.16
C ALA A 53 1.64 -12.23 1.45
N ILE A 54 2.15 -12.72 0.33
CA ILE A 54 1.62 -13.90 -0.36
C ILE A 54 2.66 -15.01 -0.25
N THR A 55 2.21 -16.18 0.19
CA THR A 55 3.02 -17.40 0.20
C THR A 55 2.68 -18.27 -1.00
N THR A 56 3.66 -18.96 -1.52
CA THR A 56 3.55 -19.83 -2.69
C THR A 56 4.06 -21.24 -2.38
N VAL A 57 3.90 -22.14 -3.31
CA VAL A 57 4.46 -23.51 -3.22
C VAL A 57 6.00 -23.54 -3.21
N ALA A 58 6.64 -22.41 -3.55
CA ALA A 58 8.10 -22.28 -3.51
C ALA A 58 8.62 -21.83 -2.14
N ASP A 59 7.74 -21.34 -1.26
CA ASP A 59 8.11 -20.90 0.08
C ASP A 59 8.09 -22.08 1.03
N GLY A 60 9.26 -22.45 1.53
CA GLY A 60 9.42 -23.54 2.47
C GLY A 60 9.24 -23.09 3.93
N GLU A 61 9.44 -24.04 4.83
CA GLU A 61 9.32 -23.77 6.27
C GLU A 61 10.35 -22.77 6.78
N ASP A 62 11.55 -22.76 6.20
CA ASP A 62 12.64 -21.87 6.62
C ASP A 62 12.36 -20.41 6.20
N GLU A 63 11.78 -20.16 5.02
CA GLU A 63 11.35 -18.84 4.57
C GLU A 63 10.24 -18.29 5.48
N LEU A 64 9.26 -19.12 5.83
CA LEU A 64 8.18 -18.73 6.75
C LEU A 64 8.70 -18.45 8.15
N LYS A 65 9.63 -19.27 8.67
CA LYS A 65 10.30 -19.02 9.96
C LYS A 65 11.08 -17.70 9.94
N ARG A 66 11.83 -17.44 8.88
CA ARG A 66 12.58 -16.19 8.70
C ARG A 66 11.63 -14.98 8.72
N PHE A 67 10.50 -15.06 8.01
CA PHE A 67 9.48 -14.01 8.01
C PHE A 67 8.91 -13.78 9.42
N GLY A 68 8.53 -14.86 10.11
CA GLY A 68 8.03 -14.78 11.49
C GLY A 68 9.06 -14.17 12.46
N GLN A 69 10.34 -14.55 12.37
CA GLN A 69 11.41 -13.99 13.19
C GLN A 69 11.64 -12.51 12.90
N ALA A 70 11.58 -12.08 11.64
CA ALA A 70 11.68 -10.68 11.25
C ALA A 70 10.54 -9.85 11.88
N LEU A 71 9.30 -10.34 11.81
CA LEU A 71 8.14 -9.68 12.43
C LEU A 71 8.28 -9.60 13.95
N LEU A 72 8.75 -10.66 14.62
CA LEU A 72 8.98 -10.66 16.06
C LEU A 72 10.06 -9.66 16.48
N ALA A 73 11.14 -9.55 15.72
CA ALA A 73 12.21 -8.58 15.98
C ALA A 73 11.71 -7.14 15.81
N ILE A 74 10.95 -6.86 14.74
CA ILE A 74 10.35 -5.55 14.51
C ILE A 74 9.34 -5.20 15.62
N ASP A 75 8.49 -6.15 16.01
CA ASP A 75 7.50 -5.97 17.07
C ASP A 75 8.14 -5.65 18.43
N ALA A 76 9.27 -6.29 18.75
CA ALA A 76 10.02 -6.01 19.98
C ALA A 76 10.59 -4.58 19.99
N ASP A 77 11.08 -4.09 18.86
CA ASP A 77 11.61 -2.72 18.73
C ASP A 77 10.49 -1.65 18.90
N LEU A 78 9.26 -1.96 18.45
CA LEU A 78 8.12 -1.05 18.57
C LEU A 78 7.72 -0.80 20.03
N GLY A 79 7.94 -1.76 20.93
CA GLY A 79 7.63 -1.65 22.37
C GLY A 79 8.42 -0.57 23.11
N THR A 80 9.45 0.01 22.50
CA THR A 80 10.24 1.10 23.09
C THR A 80 9.71 2.50 22.75
N GLU A 81 8.68 2.62 21.88
CA GLU A 81 8.17 3.90 21.35
C GLU A 81 6.72 4.23 21.73
N GLU A 82 6.18 3.67 22.79
CA GLU A 82 4.74 3.74 23.17
C GLU A 82 4.12 5.14 23.22
N SER A 83 4.90 6.20 23.41
CA SER A 83 4.37 7.56 23.64
C SER A 83 3.96 8.33 22.35
N LYS A 84 4.37 7.86 21.16
CA LYS A 84 4.09 8.54 19.88
C LYS A 84 2.96 7.90 19.06
N VAL A 85 2.45 6.77 19.55
CA VAL A 85 1.55 5.88 18.80
C VAL A 85 0.18 6.50 18.54
N GLN A 86 -0.41 7.17 19.53
CA GLN A 86 -1.81 7.59 19.46
C GLN A 86 -2.08 8.74 18.47
N GLU A 87 -1.16 9.68 18.35
CA GLU A 87 -1.36 10.88 17.53
C GLU A 87 -1.16 10.56 16.03
N LYS A 88 -0.13 9.78 15.72
CA LYS A 88 0.18 9.35 14.35
C LYS A 88 -0.84 8.36 13.81
N SER A 89 -1.30 7.41 14.63
CA SER A 89 -2.36 6.44 14.23
C SER A 89 -3.68 7.15 13.93
N ARG A 90 -4.05 8.17 14.70
CA ARG A 90 -5.26 8.97 14.44
C ARG A 90 -5.15 9.76 13.13
N TRP A 91 -3.97 10.34 12.84
CA TRP A 91 -3.71 11.02 11.58
C TRP A 91 -3.75 10.04 10.40
N LEU A 92 -3.10 8.88 10.51
CA LEU A 92 -3.09 7.83 9.49
C LEU A 92 -4.50 7.34 9.17
N LEU A 93 -5.32 7.08 10.18
CA LEU A 93 -6.71 6.66 9.99
C LEU A 93 -7.55 7.75 9.30
N SER A 94 -7.29 9.03 9.57
CA SER A 94 -7.96 10.15 8.90
C SER A 94 -7.59 10.29 7.41
N GLN A 95 -6.48 9.70 6.96
CA GLN A 95 -6.08 9.68 5.55
C GLN A 95 -6.68 8.50 4.76
N GLN A 96 -7.06 7.40 5.45
CA GLN A 96 -7.65 6.22 4.78
C GLN A 96 -8.98 6.51 4.07
N ASP A 97 -9.75 7.48 4.55
CA ASP A 97 -11.06 7.85 3.99
C ASP A 97 -10.95 8.85 2.83
N ARG A 98 -9.75 9.28 2.46
CA ARG A 98 -9.55 10.11 1.28
C ARG A 98 -9.64 9.26 0.02
N VAL A 99 -10.85 9.00 -0.41
CA VAL A 99 -11.11 8.55 -1.78
C VAL A 99 -10.70 9.69 -2.71
N ILE A 100 -9.64 9.51 -3.49
CA ILE A 100 -9.34 10.42 -4.58
C ILE A 100 -10.47 10.26 -5.58
N SER A 101 -11.37 11.24 -5.61
CA SER A 101 -12.45 11.26 -6.60
C SER A 101 -11.90 11.84 -7.90
N THR A 102 -11.97 11.07 -8.96
CA THR A 102 -11.63 11.49 -10.31
C THR A 102 -12.89 11.82 -11.09
N GLU A 103 -12.81 12.77 -12.01
CA GLU A 103 -13.88 13.12 -12.93
C GLU A 103 -13.66 12.41 -14.27
N GLN A 104 -14.54 11.47 -14.63
CA GLN A 104 -14.55 10.87 -15.96
C GLN A 104 -15.12 11.86 -16.97
N VAL A 105 -14.30 12.44 -17.82
CA VAL A 105 -14.67 13.49 -18.79
C VAL A 105 -15.10 12.89 -20.12
N ILE A 106 -14.37 11.87 -20.58
CA ILE A 106 -14.66 11.10 -21.81
C ILE A 106 -14.48 9.62 -21.52
N SER A 107 -15.01 8.74 -22.35
CA SER A 107 -14.81 7.30 -22.17
C SER A 107 -13.34 6.92 -22.37
N MET A 108 -12.90 5.80 -21.77
CA MET A 108 -11.54 5.27 -21.95
C MET A 108 -11.19 5.07 -23.43
N GLY A 109 -12.11 4.49 -24.21
CA GLY A 109 -11.90 4.28 -25.65
C GLY A 109 -11.69 5.59 -26.39
N GLN A 110 -12.54 6.60 -26.12
CA GLN A 110 -12.36 7.92 -26.71
C GLN A 110 -11.02 8.56 -26.35
N ALA A 111 -10.58 8.43 -25.10
CA ALA A 111 -9.31 8.98 -24.68
C ALA A 111 -8.11 8.33 -25.39
N GLN A 112 -8.17 7.02 -25.63
CA GLN A 112 -7.12 6.26 -26.29
C GLN A 112 -7.05 6.53 -27.82
N GLU A 113 -8.15 6.94 -28.43
CA GLU A 113 -8.22 7.29 -29.86
C GLU A 113 -7.79 8.73 -30.15
N GLN A 114 -7.68 9.60 -29.13
CA GLN A 114 -7.25 10.99 -29.33
C GLN A 114 -5.72 11.10 -29.42
N PRO A 115 -5.22 12.13 -30.13
CA PRO A 115 -3.82 12.49 -30.08
C PRO A 115 -3.37 12.74 -28.62
N SER A 116 -2.27 12.16 -28.22
CA SER A 116 -1.76 12.28 -26.85
C SER A 116 -0.27 12.61 -26.84
N MET A 117 0.19 13.12 -25.71
CA MET A 117 1.60 13.46 -25.48
C MET A 117 2.02 13.05 -24.08
N TRP A 118 3.29 12.73 -23.93
CA TRP A 118 3.88 12.51 -22.60
C TRP A 118 4.21 13.86 -21.95
N MET A 119 3.87 13.98 -20.68
CA MET A 119 4.20 15.14 -19.86
C MET A 119 4.45 14.75 -18.43
N SER A 120 5.09 15.63 -17.65
CA SER A 120 5.23 15.45 -16.22
C SER A 120 3.85 15.46 -15.55
N LEU A 121 3.66 14.61 -14.53
CA LEU A 121 2.40 14.59 -13.77
C LEU A 121 2.08 15.95 -13.15
N TYR A 122 3.10 16.67 -12.70
CA TYR A 122 2.95 18.03 -12.13
C TYR A 122 2.46 19.09 -13.13
N GLU A 123 2.74 18.88 -14.42
CA GLU A 123 2.30 19.77 -15.50
C GLU A 123 0.94 19.35 -16.09
N ALA A 124 0.49 18.14 -15.74
CA ALA A 124 -0.74 17.56 -16.29
C ALA A 124 -2.01 18.03 -15.59
N GLU A 125 -1.94 18.86 -14.54
CA GLU A 125 -3.13 19.33 -13.80
C GLU A 125 -4.17 19.92 -14.77
N GLY A 126 -5.42 19.42 -14.66
CA GLY A 126 -6.53 19.83 -15.52
C GLY A 126 -6.62 19.11 -16.88
N SER A 127 -5.57 18.43 -17.32
CA SER A 127 -5.58 17.64 -18.56
C SER A 127 -6.41 16.36 -18.40
N ILE A 128 -6.75 15.74 -19.53
CA ILE A 128 -7.44 14.43 -19.54
C ILE A 128 -6.40 13.35 -19.81
N SER A 129 -6.37 12.32 -18.97
CA SER A 129 -5.42 11.22 -19.12
C SER A 129 -5.75 10.36 -20.33
N ALA A 130 -4.73 10.02 -21.13
CA ALA A 130 -4.84 9.03 -22.19
C ALA A 130 -4.34 7.64 -21.74
N GLY A 131 -3.75 7.53 -20.55
CA GLY A 131 -3.16 6.30 -20.01
C GLY A 131 -3.56 6.04 -18.57
N PHE A 132 -3.14 4.87 -18.08
CA PHE A 132 -3.27 4.52 -16.66
C PHE A 132 -2.06 5.07 -15.89
N VAL A 133 -2.31 5.61 -14.70
CA VAL A 133 -1.27 5.88 -13.70
C VAL A 133 -1.49 4.89 -12.56
N THR A 134 -0.59 3.93 -12.44
CA THR A 134 -0.75 2.78 -11.56
C THR A 134 0.48 2.65 -10.68
N PRO A 135 0.43 3.14 -9.42
CA PRO A 135 1.48 2.84 -8.46
C PRO A 135 1.56 1.34 -8.19
N TYR A 136 2.77 0.82 -8.07
CA TYR A 136 2.98 -0.58 -7.72
C TYR A 136 3.97 -0.69 -6.55
N PRO A 137 3.70 -1.49 -5.54
CA PRO A 137 2.45 -2.21 -5.24
C PRO A 137 1.30 -1.28 -4.82
N PRO A 138 0.00 -1.66 -4.90
CA PRO A 138 -0.52 -2.97 -5.29
C PRO A 138 -0.94 -3.06 -6.77
N GLY A 139 -0.72 -2.05 -7.58
CA GLY A 139 -1.13 -2.06 -8.98
C GLY A 139 -2.58 -1.61 -9.21
N ILE A 140 -3.13 -0.83 -8.28
CA ILE A 140 -4.45 -0.20 -8.43
C ILE A 140 -4.27 1.15 -9.13
N PRO A 141 -4.94 1.39 -10.27
CA PRO A 141 -4.87 2.68 -10.93
C PRO A 141 -5.41 3.81 -10.05
N VAL A 142 -4.66 4.88 -9.93
CA VAL A 142 -5.11 6.15 -9.30
C VAL A 142 -5.66 7.12 -10.34
N LEU A 143 -5.40 6.85 -11.63
CA LEU A 143 -5.92 7.60 -12.77
C LEU A 143 -6.10 6.64 -13.94
N THR A 144 -7.24 6.74 -14.61
CA THR A 144 -7.56 5.93 -15.79
C THR A 144 -7.73 6.80 -17.04
N PRO A 145 -7.66 6.23 -18.25
CA PRO A 145 -7.91 7.01 -19.47
C PRO A 145 -9.28 7.67 -19.46
N GLY A 146 -9.33 8.93 -19.86
CA GLY A 146 -10.56 9.73 -19.89
C GLY A 146 -10.88 10.49 -18.62
N GLU A 147 -10.14 10.26 -17.53
CA GLU A 147 -10.26 11.01 -16.29
C GLU A 147 -9.43 12.28 -16.29
N ARG A 148 -9.93 13.30 -15.59
CA ARG A 148 -9.23 14.56 -15.40
C ARG A 148 -8.16 14.43 -14.32
N VAL A 149 -6.94 14.86 -14.62
CA VAL A 149 -5.85 14.94 -13.65
C VAL A 149 -6.17 16.06 -12.66
N SER A 150 -6.50 15.70 -11.43
CA SER A 150 -6.75 16.66 -10.36
C SER A 150 -5.48 16.87 -9.51
N ARG A 151 -5.44 18.00 -8.80
CA ARG A 151 -4.35 18.27 -7.85
C ARG A 151 -4.24 17.23 -6.72
N ALA A 152 -5.33 16.52 -6.41
CA ALA A 152 -5.32 15.45 -5.41
C ALA A 152 -4.56 14.19 -5.84
N ILE A 153 -4.32 14.04 -7.16
CA ILE A 153 -3.54 12.92 -7.74
C ILE A 153 -2.04 13.26 -7.79
N ILE A 154 -1.70 14.54 -7.90
CA ILE A 154 -0.33 15.07 -7.95
C ILE A 154 0.28 15.15 -6.55
#